data_aa77ba4ecb447b3881fa2bda3d945118
#
_entry.id   aa77ba4ecb447b3881fa2bda3d945118
#
_cell.length_a   1.000
_cell.length_b   1.000
_cell.length_c   1.000
_cell.angle_alpha   90.00
_cell.angle_beta   90.00
_cell.angle_gamma   90.00
#
_symmetry.space_group_name_H-M   'P 1'
#
loop_
_entity.id
_entity.type
_entity.pdbx_description
1 polymer ?
#
loop_
_entity_poly.entity_id
_entity_poly.type
_entity_poly.pdbx_seq_one_letter_code
_entity_poly.pdbx_strand_id
1 'polypeptide(L)'
;MTLAFARNSLDYKKIRPGNIVWRTSTTSEEKKAQHRKKEKSEEAAVTTSSSVKTSAATASMGTDGRDDVVCIVSGALHEPLKIALYDTLGNVGEALTSVHISEAKKQPIDFQSIAKALGELGGTPFFLDAEKNMDCKNLFSGAKDTKIFVPAGEIKKARRDAVEILLEKRRNMGVMRAEEMASDDVSVSDVMYKSEIEKWWGVPIESTASSKRGETTSSQLSDEPKLTPLCRTMEQVETCCAFDFLDEIQADFLEVHGLRDAVKKIQETGKKAVVATPRVLKPDEEKLWRFYLSLNADALLVRSAGLLRKLHELISEHVEEGKNYPRLRGDFSLNAANVLTTSTFLETFNLERLALTHDLNARQIRNLASALPETASSKIEIILHCHLPIFHTEHCVFCRFLSDGNSYKDCGHPCETNDARLRDSNGKDHLVLADMGCRNTVFNAEAQSGAMFVQDWINIGNIRNYRIELVDTNKNETIVLLETYDKLLNGEISSRDAYDALRKVKDKNGNVQGCNIGSFAVREEKSRDGMKKTAAEIKMKKAKKAKKKKPSVSM
;
A
#
# COMPACT_ATOMS: atom_id res chain seq x y z
N MET A 1 4.97 34.20 29.82
CA MET A 1 4.34 32.85 29.82
C MET A 1 5.43 31.83 30.06
N THR A 2 5.36 31.04 31.13
CA THR A 2 6.34 29.99 31.41
C THR A 2 5.78 28.67 30.93
N LEU A 3 6.54 27.94 30.08
CA LEU A 3 6.17 26.63 29.60
C LEU A 3 6.93 25.56 30.37
N ALA A 4 6.22 24.56 30.88
CA ALA A 4 6.81 23.39 31.52
C ALA A 4 6.66 22.17 30.64
N PHE A 5 7.76 21.43 30.47
CA PHE A 5 7.80 20.21 29.64
C PHE A 5 8.14 19.02 30.55
N ALA A 6 7.72 17.83 30.14
CA ALA A 6 8.05 16.59 30.83
C ALA A 6 9.58 16.40 30.91
N ARG A 7 10.06 15.77 31.98
CA ARG A 7 11.50 15.55 32.23
C ARG A 7 12.09 14.73 31.05
N ASN A 8 13.16 15.23 30.45
CA ASN A 8 13.84 14.65 29.27
C ASN A 8 13.06 14.68 27.95
N SER A 9 11.97 15.44 27.85
CA SER A 9 11.20 15.57 26.60
C SER A 9 11.82 16.55 25.59
N LEU A 10 12.78 17.38 26.03
CA LEU A 10 13.44 18.37 25.19
C LEU A 10 14.96 18.30 25.31
N ASP A 11 15.64 18.46 24.19
CA ASP A 11 17.09 18.70 24.16
C ASP A 11 17.35 20.20 24.27
N TYR A 12 17.52 20.67 25.50
CA TYR A 12 17.76 22.11 25.81
C TYR A 12 19.00 22.68 25.10
N LYS A 13 19.96 21.88 24.68
CA LYS A 13 21.13 22.32 23.92
C LYS A 13 20.79 22.77 22.50
N LYS A 14 19.65 22.39 21.99
CA LYS A 14 19.16 22.76 20.66
C LYS A 14 18.19 23.94 20.68
N ILE A 15 17.71 24.35 21.84
CA ILE A 15 16.77 25.48 21.99
C ILE A 15 17.56 26.77 22.14
N ARG A 16 17.25 27.77 21.32
CA ARG A 16 17.89 29.09 21.30
C ARG A 16 16.83 30.18 21.37
N PRO A 17 17.18 31.38 21.91
CA PRO A 17 16.32 32.55 21.80
C PRO A 17 15.92 32.78 20.33
N GLY A 18 14.62 33.01 20.10
CA GLY A 18 14.05 33.14 18.74
C GLY A 18 13.44 31.87 18.17
N ASN A 19 13.63 30.68 18.79
CA ASN A 19 12.91 29.51 18.38
C ASN A 19 11.40 29.66 18.61
N ILE A 20 10.59 29.28 17.59
CA ILE A 20 9.13 29.34 17.70
C ILE A 20 8.63 28.06 18.37
N VAL A 21 7.77 28.20 19.36
CA VAL A 21 7.13 27.09 20.07
C VAL A 21 5.69 26.95 19.60
N TRP A 22 5.34 25.79 19.07
CA TRP A 22 3.99 25.47 18.61
C TRP A 22 3.25 24.65 19.66
N ARG A 23 2.01 25.05 19.97
CA ARG A 23 1.10 24.26 20.80
C ARG A 23 0.15 23.47 19.88
N THR A 24 0.24 22.14 19.91
CA THR A 24 -0.58 21.25 19.07
C THR A 24 -1.96 20.95 19.65
N SER A 25 -2.09 20.92 20.99
CA SER A 25 -3.38 20.71 21.67
C SER A 25 -3.38 21.28 23.10
N THR A 26 -4.56 21.37 23.72
CA THR A 26 -4.70 21.65 25.16
C THR A 26 -5.24 20.41 25.87
N THR A 27 -4.91 20.27 27.16
CA THR A 27 -5.41 19.14 27.98
C THR A 27 -6.95 19.09 28.03
N SER A 28 -7.62 20.25 27.87
CA SER A 28 -9.08 20.33 27.79
C SER A 28 -9.63 19.80 26.45
N GLU A 29 -8.91 20.03 25.35
CA GLU A 29 -9.26 19.51 24.01
C GLU A 29 -9.04 18.01 23.94
N GLU A 30 -7.95 17.50 24.53
CA GLU A 30 -7.68 16.06 24.63
C GLU A 30 -8.74 15.34 25.47
N LYS A 31 -9.15 15.91 26.62
CA LYS A 31 -10.23 15.35 27.44
C LYS A 31 -11.57 15.36 26.71
N LYS A 32 -11.90 16.43 25.96
CA LYS A 32 -13.12 16.48 25.12
C LYS A 32 -13.08 15.46 23.99
N ALA A 33 -11.92 15.25 23.36
CA ALA A 33 -11.76 14.24 22.30
C ALA A 33 -11.88 12.81 22.85
N GLN A 34 -11.34 12.54 24.04
CA GLN A 34 -11.50 11.26 24.75
C GLN A 34 -12.95 11.01 25.19
N HIS A 35 -13.66 12.03 25.67
CA HIS A 35 -15.06 11.92 26.06
C HIS A 35 -15.95 11.62 24.85
N ARG A 36 -15.76 12.31 23.71
CA ARG A 36 -16.47 12.03 22.46
C ARG A 36 -16.19 10.64 21.88
N LYS A 37 -14.98 10.10 22.08
CA LYS A 37 -14.67 8.72 21.69
C LYS A 37 -15.41 7.72 22.57
N LYS A 38 -15.57 8.00 23.87
CA LYS A 38 -16.29 7.15 24.81
C LYS A 38 -17.79 7.17 24.56
N GLU A 39 -18.39 8.34 24.32
CA GLU A 39 -19.80 8.48 23.95
C GLU A 39 -20.14 7.75 22.63
N LYS A 40 -19.28 7.87 21.60
CA LYS A 40 -19.47 7.13 20.33
C LYS A 40 -19.33 5.61 20.48
N SER A 41 -18.54 5.12 21.44
CA SER A 41 -18.44 3.69 21.73
C SER A 41 -19.67 3.17 22.50
N GLU A 42 -20.29 3.99 23.31
CA GLU A 42 -21.53 3.67 24.05
C GLU A 42 -22.78 3.73 23.14
N GLU A 43 -22.86 4.70 22.21
CA GLU A 43 -23.93 4.77 21.21
C GLU A 43 -23.86 3.60 20.19
N ALA A 44 -22.65 3.15 19.82
CA ALA A 44 -22.49 1.98 18.93
C ALA A 44 -22.92 0.65 19.60
N ALA A 45 -22.88 0.58 20.93
CA ALA A 45 -23.31 -0.61 21.68
C ALA A 45 -24.83 -0.74 21.83
N VAL A 46 -25.61 0.34 21.63
CA VAL A 46 -27.07 0.36 21.82
C VAL A 46 -27.86 0.06 20.52
N THR A 47 -27.23 0.12 19.35
CA THR A 47 -27.92 0.01 18.04
C THR A 47 -27.81 -1.37 17.34
N THR A 48 -27.31 -2.41 17.99
CA THR A 48 -27.22 -3.76 17.39
C THR A 48 -28.10 -4.78 18.12
N SER A 49 -29.42 -4.61 18.06
CA SER A 49 -30.33 -5.68 18.35
C SER A 49 -31.52 -5.63 17.37
N SER A 50 -31.40 -6.24 16.20
CA SER A 50 -32.46 -7.01 15.53
C SER A 50 -31.99 -7.62 14.22
N SER A 51 -31.95 -8.94 14.23
CA SER A 51 -32.21 -9.94 13.18
C SER A 51 -31.95 -9.64 11.71
N VAL A 52 -31.15 -10.47 11.04
CA VAL A 52 -31.61 -11.40 9.98
C VAL A 52 -30.53 -12.46 9.74
N LYS A 53 -30.94 -13.75 9.75
CA LYS A 53 -30.14 -14.90 9.36
C LYS A 53 -30.01 -14.96 7.85
N THR A 54 -28.82 -14.98 7.30
CA THR A 54 -28.52 -15.63 6.02
C THR A 54 -27.08 -16.14 6.05
N SER A 55 -26.95 -17.39 5.70
CA SER A 55 -25.73 -18.18 5.67
C SER A 55 -24.81 -17.77 4.51
N ALA A 56 -23.63 -17.31 4.83
CA ALA A 56 -22.44 -17.42 3.99
C ALA A 56 -21.23 -17.32 4.93
N ALA A 57 -20.35 -18.32 4.88
CA ALA A 57 -19.15 -18.39 5.71
C ALA A 57 -18.16 -17.29 5.27
N THR A 58 -18.27 -16.14 5.90
CA THR A 58 -17.23 -15.10 5.92
C THR A 58 -16.42 -15.29 7.18
N ALA A 59 -15.10 -15.50 7.03
CA ALA A 59 -14.16 -15.52 8.14
C ALA A 59 -14.33 -14.23 8.96
N SER A 60 -14.83 -14.32 10.19
CA SER A 60 -14.95 -13.19 11.09
C SER A 60 -13.59 -12.95 11.75
N MET A 61 -12.99 -11.80 11.49
CA MET A 61 -11.91 -11.30 12.34
C MET A 61 -12.52 -10.82 13.66
N GLY A 62 -11.92 -11.22 14.79
CA GLY A 62 -12.29 -10.72 16.10
C GLY A 62 -12.21 -9.20 16.17
N THR A 63 -12.95 -8.60 17.09
CA THR A 63 -13.07 -7.13 17.25
C THR A 63 -11.72 -6.41 17.52
N ASP A 64 -10.65 -7.14 17.79
CA ASP A 64 -9.30 -6.63 18.05
C ASP A 64 -8.25 -7.01 16.98
N GLY A 65 -8.69 -7.56 15.84
CA GLY A 65 -7.82 -7.93 14.71
C GLY A 65 -7.09 -9.26 14.86
N ARG A 66 -7.44 -10.08 15.88
CA ARG A 66 -6.97 -11.46 16.04
C ARG A 66 -7.93 -12.45 15.37
N ASP A 67 -7.42 -13.62 14.98
CA ASP A 67 -8.21 -14.66 14.35
C ASP A 67 -9.06 -15.42 15.38
N ASP A 68 -10.36 -15.53 15.14
CA ASP A 68 -11.25 -16.31 15.98
C ASP A 68 -10.89 -17.80 15.93
N VAL A 69 -10.87 -18.46 17.09
CA VAL A 69 -10.68 -19.92 17.19
C VAL A 69 -11.85 -20.56 17.92
N VAL A 70 -12.13 -21.81 17.56
CA VAL A 70 -13.08 -22.68 18.27
C VAL A 70 -12.28 -23.60 19.20
N CYS A 71 -12.69 -23.71 20.46
CA CYS A 71 -12.07 -24.57 21.45
C CYS A 71 -12.99 -25.71 21.82
N ILE A 72 -12.54 -26.96 21.67
CA ILE A 72 -13.22 -28.16 22.18
C ILE A 72 -12.42 -28.71 23.34
N VAL A 73 -13.08 -28.84 24.48
CA VAL A 73 -12.51 -29.46 25.69
C VAL A 73 -13.22 -30.77 25.95
N SER A 74 -12.45 -31.86 26.02
CA SER A 74 -12.99 -33.20 26.19
C SER A 74 -12.11 -34.06 27.11
N GLY A 75 -12.65 -35.13 27.62
CA GLY A 75 -11.96 -36.09 28.48
C GLY A 75 -12.93 -36.91 29.32
N ALA A 76 -12.47 -38.02 29.87
CA ALA A 76 -13.23 -38.88 30.77
C ALA A 76 -12.52 -39.01 32.11
N LEU A 77 -13.24 -39.48 33.15
CA LEU A 77 -12.67 -39.73 34.46
C LEU A 77 -11.50 -40.70 34.33
N HIS A 78 -10.39 -40.42 34.99
CA HIS A 78 -9.12 -41.15 34.92
C HIS A 78 -8.35 -41.04 33.59
N GLU A 79 -8.80 -40.20 32.66
CA GLU A 79 -8.08 -39.84 31.44
C GLU A 79 -7.54 -38.40 31.50
N PRO A 80 -6.53 -38.04 30.68
CA PRO A 80 -6.09 -36.66 30.60
C PRO A 80 -7.17 -35.76 29.93
N LEU A 81 -7.28 -34.50 30.36
CA LEU A 81 -8.10 -33.53 29.70
C LEU A 81 -7.48 -33.13 28.36
N LYS A 82 -8.26 -33.20 27.28
CA LYS A 82 -7.84 -32.78 25.94
C LYS A 82 -8.38 -31.36 25.63
N ILE A 83 -7.51 -30.52 25.14
CA ILE A 83 -7.84 -29.20 24.60
C ILE A 83 -7.50 -29.21 23.11
N ALA A 84 -8.49 -28.92 22.25
CA ALA A 84 -8.32 -28.82 20.81
C ALA A 84 -8.78 -27.41 20.35
N LEU A 85 -7.86 -26.68 19.71
CA LEU A 85 -8.09 -25.34 19.15
C LEU A 85 -8.14 -25.45 17.63
N TYR A 86 -9.23 -24.99 17.04
CA TYR A 86 -9.45 -24.97 15.59
C TYR A 86 -9.41 -23.53 15.09
N ASP A 87 -8.58 -23.25 14.10
CA ASP A 87 -8.58 -21.94 13.46
C ASP A 87 -9.51 -21.89 12.23
N THR A 88 -9.68 -20.69 11.70
CA THR A 88 -10.53 -20.43 10.51
C THR A 88 -10.00 -21.05 9.22
N LEU A 89 -8.74 -21.51 9.21
CA LEU A 89 -8.09 -22.18 8.08
C LEU A 89 -8.18 -23.71 8.14
N GLY A 90 -8.81 -24.26 9.20
CA GLY A 90 -8.98 -25.70 9.40
C GLY A 90 -7.80 -26.38 10.09
N ASN A 91 -6.82 -25.62 10.61
CA ASN A 91 -5.75 -26.22 11.40
C ASN A 91 -6.24 -26.52 12.81
N VAL A 92 -5.67 -27.57 13.40
CA VAL A 92 -6.01 -28.02 14.76
C VAL A 92 -4.76 -28.11 15.61
N GLY A 93 -4.73 -27.38 16.72
CA GLY A 93 -3.73 -27.55 17.78
C GLY A 93 -4.31 -28.34 18.94
N GLU A 94 -3.80 -29.53 19.24
CA GLU A 94 -4.30 -30.40 20.31
C GLU A 94 -3.23 -30.64 21.36
N ALA A 95 -3.64 -30.55 22.63
CA ALA A 95 -2.77 -30.90 23.75
C ALA A 95 -3.57 -31.57 24.88
N LEU A 96 -2.86 -32.38 25.66
CA LEU A 96 -3.38 -33.12 26.80
C LEU A 96 -2.78 -32.55 28.09
N THR A 97 -3.55 -32.61 29.20
CA THR A 97 -3.01 -32.32 30.52
C THR A 97 -2.07 -33.44 30.95
N SER A 98 -1.03 -33.12 31.73
CA SER A 98 -0.12 -34.13 32.30
C SER A 98 -0.78 -34.92 33.43
N VAL A 99 -1.85 -34.41 34.01
CA VAL A 99 -2.61 -35.01 35.11
C VAL A 99 -3.96 -35.48 34.60
N HIS A 100 -4.37 -36.66 35.03
CA HIS A 100 -5.68 -37.23 34.69
C HIS A 100 -6.81 -36.52 35.44
N ILE A 101 -7.98 -36.51 34.83
CA ILE A 101 -9.23 -36.04 35.44
C ILE A 101 -9.53 -36.94 36.67
N SER A 102 -9.72 -36.34 37.82
CA SER A 102 -10.03 -37.04 39.07
C SER A 102 -11.38 -36.59 39.63
N GLU A 103 -11.92 -37.38 40.58
CA GLU A 103 -13.10 -36.93 41.32
C GLU A 103 -12.76 -35.74 42.21
N ALA A 104 -13.68 -34.76 42.25
CA ALA A 104 -13.50 -33.54 43.02
C ALA A 104 -13.74 -33.79 44.51
N LYS A 105 -12.71 -33.60 45.33
CA LYS A 105 -12.80 -33.73 46.81
C LYS A 105 -13.42 -32.49 47.48
N LYS A 106 -13.30 -31.31 46.91
CA LYS A 106 -13.79 -30.05 47.50
C LYS A 106 -14.56 -29.19 46.48
N GLN A 107 -13.93 -28.80 45.40
CA GLN A 107 -14.52 -27.86 44.42
C GLN A 107 -14.45 -28.47 43.02
N PRO A 108 -15.59 -28.82 42.41
CA PRO A 108 -15.61 -29.37 41.06
C PRO A 108 -15.28 -28.29 40.04
N ILE A 109 -14.74 -28.73 38.92
CA ILE A 109 -14.54 -27.84 37.77
C ILE A 109 -15.85 -27.67 37.01
N ASP A 110 -16.13 -26.43 36.59
CA ASP A 110 -17.28 -26.07 35.78
C ASP A 110 -16.84 -25.33 34.51
N PHE A 111 -17.80 -25.03 33.64
CA PHE A 111 -17.56 -24.32 32.40
C PHE A 111 -16.83 -22.98 32.63
N GLN A 112 -17.23 -22.21 33.64
CA GLN A 112 -16.62 -20.90 33.92
C GLN A 112 -15.16 -21.04 34.41
N SER A 113 -14.85 -22.05 35.19
CA SER A 113 -13.51 -22.34 35.64
C SER A 113 -12.57 -22.69 34.48
N ILE A 114 -13.08 -23.48 33.50
CA ILE A 114 -12.34 -23.82 32.28
C ILE A 114 -12.17 -22.57 31.42
N ALA A 115 -13.23 -21.81 31.15
CA ALA A 115 -13.19 -20.60 30.40
C ALA A 115 -12.17 -19.58 30.97
N LYS A 116 -12.16 -19.40 32.29
CA LYS A 116 -11.20 -18.55 33.00
C LYS A 116 -9.75 -19.06 32.88
N ALA A 117 -9.56 -20.38 32.87
CA ALA A 117 -8.23 -20.99 32.73
C ALA A 117 -7.71 -20.87 31.28
N LEU A 118 -8.57 -21.02 30.30
CA LEU A 118 -8.26 -20.82 28.88
C LEU A 118 -8.00 -19.33 28.55
N GLY A 119 -8.85 -18.41 29.07
CA GLY A 119 -8.74 -16.97 28.81
C GLY A 119 -8.88 -16.65 27.31
N GLU A 120 -8.63 -15.39 26.97
CA GLU A 120 -8.77 -14.86 25.60
C GLU A 120 -7.56 -15.13 24.68
N LEU A 121 -6.67 -16.06 25.03
CA LEU A 121 -5.42 -16.35 24.31
C LEU A 121 -4.51 -15.12 24.10
N GLY A 122 -4.48 -14.22 25.08
CA GLY A 122 -3.68 -12.98 25.02
C GLY A 122 -2.20 -13.24 24.72
N GLY A 123 -1.58 -12.35 23.93
CA GLY A 123 -0.20 -12.49 23.46
C GLY A 123 -0.02 -13.46 22.28
N THR A 124 -1.10 -13.93 21.68
CA THR A 124 -1.11 -14.80 20.49
C THR A 124 -1.92 -14.12 19.37
N PRO A 125 -1.76 -14.55 18.10
CA PRO A 125 -2.58 -14.04 16.99
C PRO A 125 -4.03 -14.55 17.01
N PHE A 126 -4.41 -15.33 18.04
CA PHE A 126 -5.72 -15.95 18.17
C PHE A 126 -6.57 -15.28 19.24
N PHE A 127 -7.89 -15.33 19.04
CA PHE A 127 -8.89 -14.88 19.98
C PHE A 127 -9.90 -16.00 20.28
N LEU A 128 -10.14 -16.28 21.55
CA LEU A 128 -11.16 -17.23 22.00
C LEU A 128 -12.25 -16.50 22.77
N ASP A 129 -13.43 -16.40 22.16
CA ASP A 129 -14.66 -16.05 22.88
C ASP A 129 -15.23 -17.33 23.50
N ALA A 130 -14.95 -17.55 24.79
CA ALA A 130 -15.33 -18.78 25.47
C ALA A 130 -16.87 -18.97 25.52
N GLU A 131 -17.66 -17.91 25.54
CA GLU A 131 -19.13 -18.01 25.58
C GLU A 131 -19.72 -18.49 24.23
N LYS A 132 -19.09 -18.11 23.12
CA LYS A 132 -19.56 -18.44 21.77
C LYS A 132 -18.84 -19.63 21.14
N ASN A 133 -17.55 -19.74 21.37
CA ASN A 133 -16.65 -20.60 20.60
C ASN A 133 -16.01 -21.72 21.43
N MET A 134 -16.50 -22.00 22.65
CA MET A 134 -16.01 -23.12 23.48
C MET A 134 -17.08 -24.20 23.67
N ASP A 135 -16.73 -25.45 23.38
CA ASP A 135 -17.57 -26.61 23.63
C ASP A 135 -16.92 -27.56 24.64
N CYS A 136 -17.64 -27.81 25.73
CA CYS A 136 -17.28 -28.74 26.80
C CYS A 136 -18.33 -29.84 27.03
N LYS A 137 -19.29 -30.01 26.11
CA LYS A 137 -20.44 -30.91 26.30
C LYS A 137 -20.00 -32.36 26.57
N ASN A 138 -18.99 -32.82 25.85
CA ASN A 138 -18.47 -34.19 26.02
C ASN A 138 -17.76 -34.43 27.36
N LEU A 139 -17.28 -33.37 28.02
CA LEU A 139 -16.65 -33.45 29.32
C LEU A 139 -17.67 -33.68 30.44
N PHE A 140 -18.89 -33.12 30.28
CA PHE A 140 -19.93 -33.16 31.30
C PHE A 140 -21.06 -34.17 31.01
N SER A 141 -21.09 -34.79 29.82
CA SER A 141 -22.17 -35.69 29.41
C SER A 141 -22.04 -37.14 29.92
N GLY A 142 -20.84 -37.54 30.37
CA GLY A 142 -20.52 -38.92 30.75
C GLY A 142 -20.90 -39.34 32.19
N ALA A 143 -21.27 -38.39 33.06
CA ALA A 143 -21.59 -38.68 34.44
C ALA A 143 -22.57 -37.63 34.99
N LYS A 144 -23.85 -37.94 35.00
CA LYS A 144 -24.89 -37.03 35.52
C LYS A 144 -24.71 -36.60 36.98
N ASP A 145 -23.79 -37.27 37.76
CA ASP A 145 -23.57 -37.00 39.17
C ASP A 145 -22.07 -36.96 39.60
N THR A 146 -21.11 -37.22 38.72
CA THR A 146 -19.70 -37.28 39.11
C THR A 146 -19.05 -35.89 38.96
N LYS A 147 -18.71 -35.30 40.11
CA LYS A 147 -17.99 -34.03 40.18
C LYS A 147 -16.52 -34.25 39.82
N ILE A 148 -16.05 -33.69 38.72
CA ILE A 148 -14.67 -33.84 38.23
C ILE A 148 -13.77 -32.69 38.65
N PHE A 149 -12.45 -32.94 38.71
CA PHE A 149 -11.44 -31.95 39.05
C PHE A 149 -10.19 -32.11 38.17
N VAL A 150 -9.68 -30.96 37.68
CA VAL A 150 -8.37 -30.83 37.04
C VAL A 150 -7.74 -29.53 37.55
N PRO A 151 -6.46 -29.49 37.91
CA PRO A 151 -5.81 -28.25 38.33
C PRO A 151 -5.79 -27.20 37.23
N ALA A 152 -6.21 -25.95 37.53
CA ALA A 152 -6.23 -24.85 36.56
C ALA A 152 -4.83 -24.57 35.93
N GLY A 153 -3.76 -24.87 36.64
CA GLY A 153 -2.38 -24.79 36.12
C GLY A 153 -2.11 -25.72 34.94
N GLU A 154 -2.66 -26.94 35.01
CA GLU A 154 -2.56 -27.95 33.95
C GLU A 154 -3.37 -27.55 32.71
N ILE A 155 -4.56 -26.99 32.89
CA ILE A 155 -5.37 -26.43 31.77
C ILE A 155 -4.63 -25.30 31.09
N LYS A 156 -4.01 -24.41 31.86
CA LYS A 156 -3.19 -23.30 31.32
C LYS A 156 -1.95 -23.77 30.56
N LYS A 157 -1.35 -24.89 31.01
CA LYS A 157 -0.21 -25.50 30.33
C LYS A 157 -0.66 -26.14 29.01
N ALA A 158 -1.66 -27.01 29.04
CA ALA A 158 -2.19 -27.66 27.84
C ALA A 158 -2.71 -26.63 26.81
N ARG A 159 -3.32 -25.52 27.26
CA ARG A 159 -3.66 -24.39 26.37
C ARG A 159 -2.45 -23.84 25.62
N ARG A 160 -1.32 -23.60 26.33
CA ARG A 160 -0.10 -23.07 25.70
C ARG A 160 0.46 -24.03 24.67
N ASP A 161 0.50 -25.30 25.04
CA ASP A 161 0.99 -26.38 24.17
C ASP A 161 0.09 -26.51 22.92
N ALA A 162 -1.25 -26.43 23.06
CA ALA A 162 -2.19 -26.46 21.95
C ALA A 162 -2.02 -25.25 21.00
N VAL A 163 -1.80 -24.06 21.56
CA VAL A 163 -1.53 -22.84 20.76
C VAL A 163 -0.20 -22.96 20.03
N GLU A 164 0.85 -23.49 20.66
CA GLU A 164 2.16 -23.68 20.03
C GLU A 164 2.07 -24.65 18.85
N ILE A 165 1.37 -25.78 19.02
CA ILE A 165 1.11 -26.75 17.94
C ILE A 165 0.30 -26.12 16.81
N LEU A 166 -0.72 -25.29 17.12
CA LEU A 166 -1.50 -24.60 16.11
C LEU A 166 -0.66 -23.60 15.31
N LEU A 167 0.22 -22.86 15.98
CA LEU A 167 1.16 -21.93 15.35
C LEU A 167 2.18 -22.66 14.47
N GLU A 168 2.68 -23.81 14.95
CA GLU A 168 3.61 -24.63 14.17
C GLU A 168 2.95 -25.19 12.91
N LYS A 169 1.73 -25.70 13.02
CA LYS A 169 0.97 -26.18 11.86
C LYS A 169 0.70 -25.04 10.85
N ARG A 170 0.38 -23.84 11.32
CA ARG A 170 0.26 -22.66 10.42
C ARG A 170 1.57 -22.32 9.71
N ARG A 171 2.71 -22.39 10.40
CA ARG A 171 4.03 -22.17 9.78
C ARG A 171 4.34 -23.26 8.75
N ASN A 172 4.06 -24.51 9.11
CA ASN A 172 4.36 -25.66 8.26
C ASN A 172 3.39 -25.81 7.09
N MET A 173 2.16 -25.27 7.15
CA MET A 173 1.26 -25.24 5.98
C MET A 173 1.86 -24.48 4.80
N GLY A 174 2.61 -23.41 5.08
CA GLY A 174 3.39 -22.72 4.05
C GLY A 174 4.56 -23.54 3.51
N VAL A 175 5.21 -24.33 4.38
CA VAL A 175 6.38 -25.16 4.05
C VAL A 175 5.97 -26.47 3.40
N MET A 176 4.94 -27.17 3.89
CA MET A 176 4.47 -28.44 3.30
C MET A 176 3.84 -28.22 1.91
N ARG A 177 3.08 -27.14 1.70
CA ARG A 177 2.68 -26.75 0.35
C ARG A 177 3.88 -26.45 -0.55
N ALA A 178 4.96 -25.92 0.03
CA ALA A 178 6.19 -25.64 -0.69
C ALA A 178 6.97 -26.92 -1.04
N GLU A 179 6.99 -27.92 -0.14
CA GLU A 179 7.72 -29.18 -0.33
C GLU A 179 6.96 -30.19 -1.23
N GLU A 180 5.64 -30.26 -1.14
CA GLU A 180 4.80 -31.04 -2.06
C GLU A 180 4.87 -30.50 -3.49
N MET A 181 5.19 -29.20 -3.67
CA MET A 181 5.30 -28.51 -4.96
C MET A 181 6.74 -28.42 -5.46
N ALA A 182 7.74 -28.66 -4.62
CA ALA A 182 9.17 -28.64 -5.00
C ALA A 182 9.67 -29.91 -5.71
N SER A 183 8.80 -30.92 -5.93
CA SER A 183 9.16 -32.11 -6.69
C SER A 183 9.26 -31.91 -8.20
N ASP A 184 8.74 -30.77 -8.72
CA ASP A 184 8.89 -30.37 -10.11
C ASP A 184 9.55 -28.97 -10.13
N ASP A 185 10.48 -28.74 -11.02
CA ASP A 185 11.37 -27.56 -11.20
C ASP A 185 10.68 -26.17 -11.33
N VAL A 186 9.53 -25.98 -10.67
CA VAL A 186 8.69 -24.77 -10.72
C VAL A 186 8.77 -24.07 -9.37
N SER A 187 9.12 -22.78 -9.35
CA SER A 187 9.21 -22.03 -8.09
C SER A 187 7.85 -21.96 -7.37
N VAL A 188 7.87 -22.08 -6.03
CA VAL A 188 6.66 -22.03 -5.17
C VAL A 188 5.81 -20.79 -5.43
N SER A 189 6.45 -19.65 -5.75
CA SER A 189 5.76 -18.43 -6.15
C SER A 189 4.94 -18.62 -7.43
N ASP A 190 5.47 -19.32 -8.42
CA ASP A 190 4.82 -19.47 -9.72
C ASP A 190 3.55 -20.36 -9.65
N VAL A 191 3.58 -21.38 -8.81
CA VAL A 191 2.43 -22.30 -8.64
C VAL A 191 1.31 -21.67 -7.82
N MET A 192 1.63 -20.98 -6.72
CA MET A 192 0.62 -20.25 -5.93
C MET A 192 -0.06 -19.16 -6.77
N TYR A 193 0.72 -18.40 -7.53
CA TYR A 193 0.16 -17.36 -8.40
C TYR A 193 -0.66 -17.93 -9.53
N LYS A 194 -0.23 -19.02 -10.16
CA LYS A 194 -0.99 -19.68 -11.23
C LYS A 194 -2.34 -20.18 -10.72
N SER A 195 -2.38 -20.93 -9.62
CA SER A 195 -3.63 -21.49 -9.09
C SER A 195 -4.64 -20.42 -8.65
N GLU A 196 -4.19 -19.31 -8.05
CA GLU A 196 -5.07 -18.22 -7.68
C GLU A 196 -5.51 -17.41 -8.92
N ILE A 197 -4.64 -17.18 -9.89
CA ILE A 197 -4.99 -16.52 -11.14
C ILE A 197 -6.00 -17.37 -11.91
N GLU A 198 -5.81 -18.68 -12.07
CA GLU A 198 -6.77 -19.58 -12.71
C GLU A 198 -8.14 -19.55 -12.04
N LYS A 199 -8.17 -19.54 -10.71
CA LYS A 199 -9.39 -19.44 -9.92
C LYS A 199 -10.15 -18.12 -10.15
N TRP A 200 -9.43 -17.00 -10.26
CA TRP A 200 -10.02 -15.69 -10.43
C TRP A 200 -10.37 -15.36 -11.89
N TRP A 201 -9.61 -15.88 -12.86
CA TRP A 201 -9.77 -15.55 -14.27
C TRP A 201 -10.55 -16.61 -15.05
N GLY A 202 -10.81 -17.77 -14.43
CA GLY A 202 -11.57 -18.86 -15.06
C GLY A 202 -10.92 -19.45 -16.32
N VAL A 203 -9.64 -19.15 -16.57
CA VAL A 203 -8.87 -19.60 -17.72
C VAL A 203 -7.68 -20.39 -17.23
N PRO A 204 -7.49 -21.66 -17.64
CA PRO A 204 -6.27 -22.41 -17.34
C PRO A 204 -5.07 -21.66 -17.93
N ILE A 205 -4.06 -21.38 -17.12
CA ILE A 205 -2.79 -20.84 -17.61
C ILE A 205 -1.98 -22.03 -18.10
N GLU A 206 -2.11 -22.33 -19.39
CA GLU A 206 -1.24 -23.29 -20.02
C GLU A 206 0.21 -22.83 -19.91
N SER A 207 1.09 -23.73 -19.43
CA SER A 207 2.51 -23.48 -19.34
C SER A 207 3.05 -23.13 -20.73
N THR A 208 3.48 -21.88 -20.91
CA THR A 208 4.13 -21.42 -22.13
C THR A 208 5.57 -21.94 -22.24
N ALA A 209 5.75 -23.27 -22.13
CA ALA A 209 6.91 -23.96 -22.68
C ALA A 209 6.46 -24.56 -24.02
N SER A 210 6.80 -23.85 -25.08
CA SER A 210 6.64 -24.27 -26.49
C SER A 210 5.23 -24.68 -26.95
N SER A 211 4.46 -23.78 -27.54
CA SER A 211 3.55 -24.15 -28.62
C SER A 211 3.41 -23.01 -29.62
N LYS A 212 3.44 -23.43 -30.85
CA LYS A 212 3.36 -22.68 -32.11
C LYS A 212 2.16 -21.72 -32.11
N ARG A 213 2.40 -20.49 -32.58
CA ARG A 213 1.37 -19.52 -32.95
C ARG A 213 0.25 -20.18 -33.77
N GLY A 214 -0.92 -20.29 -33.18
CA GLY A 214 -2.19 -20.49 -33.87
C GLY A 214 -2.87 -19.13 -34.00
N GLU A 215 -3.18 -18.73 -35.22
CA GLU A 215 -3.87 -17.50 -35.57
C GLU A 215 -5.25 -17.43 -34.90
N THR A 216 -5.38 -16.54 -33.95
CA THR A 216 -6.68 -16.04 -33.50
C THR A 216 -6.66 -14.51 -33.69
N THR A 217 -7.69 -14.00 -34.34
CA THR A 217 -7.90 -12.60 -34.72
C THR A 217 -7.57 -11.64 -33.56
N SER A 218 -6.34 -11.15 -33.52
CA SER A 218 -5.85 -10.16 -32.63
C SER A 218 -6.20 -8.78 -33.16
N SER A 219 -6.97 -8.00 -32.43
CA SER A 219 -6.81 -6.56 -32.47
C SER A 219 -5.33 -6.30 -32.17
N GLN A 220 -4.59 -5.76 -33.15
CA GLN A 220 -3.14 -5.53 -33.08
C GLN A 220 -2.81 -4.64 -31.88
N LEU A 221 -2.39 -5.28 -30.76
CA LEU A 221 -1.64 -4.59 -29.71
C LEU A 221 -0.32 -4.18 -30.35
N SER A 222 -0.04 -2.88 -30.44
CA SER A 222 1.23 -2.41 -30.98
C SER A 222 2.35 -2.95 -30.09
N ASP A 223 3.30 -3.63 -30.71
CA ASP A 223 4.44 -4.27 -30.04
C ASP A 223 5.46 -3.23 -29.52
N GLU A 224 5.27 -1.96 -29.89
CA GLU A 224 6.16 -0.84 -29.57
C GLU A 224 5.86 -0.21 -28.19
N PRO A 225 6.90 0.10 -27.41
CA PRO A 225 6.75 0.85 -26.16
C PRO A 225 6.15 2.23 -26.40
N LYS A 226 5.23 2.66 -25.54
CA LYS A 226 4.54 3.96 -25.63
C LYS A 226 4.97 4.86 -24.48
N LEU A 227 5.37 6.08 -24.82
CA LEU A 227 5.69 7.12 -23.86
C LEU A 227 4.48 8.04 -23.66
N THR A 228 4.13 8.31 -22.41
CA THR A 228 3.04 9.21 -22.04
C THR A 228 3.55 10.24 -21.03
N PRO A 229 3.58 11.53 -21.36
CA PRO A 229 3.89 12.60 -20.41
C PRO A 229 2.68 12.93 -19.53
N LEU A 230 2.92 13.22 -18.24
CA LEU A 230 1.95 13.83 -17.33
C LEU A 230 2.38 15.27 -17.05
N CYS A 231 1.58 16.22 -17.55
CA CYS A 231 1.83 17.66 -17.51
C CYS A 231 1.09 18.32 -16.35
N ARG A 232 1.74 19.27 -15.69
CA ARG A 232 1.16 20.08 -14.60
C ARG A 232 0.96 21.54 -14.93
N THR A 233 1.43 21.96 -16.10
CA THR A 233 1.26 23.35 -16.59
C THR A 233 0.85 23.34 -18.06
N MET A 234 0.21 24.45 -18.52
CA MET A 234 -0.16 24.62 -19.92
C MET A 234 1.09 24.66 -20.83
N GLU A 235 2.19 25.28 -20.38
CA GLU A 235 3.46 25.31 -21.12
C GLU A 235 3.97 23.89 -21.41
N GLN A 236 3.88 22.98 -20.44
CA GLN A 236 4.25 21.57 -20.61
C GLN A 236 3.31 20.88 -21.61
N VAL A 237 2.00 21.11 -21.53
CA VAL A 237 1.01 20.58 -22.49
C VAL A 237 1.32 21.03 -23.90
N GLU A 238 1.50 22.34 -24.12
CA GLU A 238 1.82 22.90 -25.42
C GLU A 238 3.15 22.34 -25.98
N THR A 239 4.14 22.19 -25.11
CA THR A 239 5.42 21.58 -25.49
C THR A 239 5.24 20.13 -25.93
N CYS A 240 4.50 19.32 -25.17
CA CYS A 240 4.23 17.92 -25.49
C CYS A 240 3.38 17.77 -26.76
N CYS A 241 2.44 18.68 -27.02
CA CYS A 241 1.61 18.67 -28.23
C CYS A 241 2.42 18.76 -29.53
N ALA A 242 3.63 19.31 -29.48
CA ALA A 242 4.49 19.49 -30.65
C ALA A 242 5.24 18.19 -31.06
N PHE A 243 5.18 17.11 -30.29
CA PHE A 243 5.89 15.87 -30.58
C PHE A 243 4.97 14.83 -31.24
N ASP A 244 5.27 14.42 -32.46
CA ASP A 244 4.45 13.48 -33.24
C ASP A 244 4.46 12.06 -32.68
N PHE A 245 5.53 11.65 -31.97
CA PHE A 245 5.62 10.30 -31.36
C PHE A 245 4.73 10.12 -30.13
N LEU A 246 4.11 11.17 -29.61
CA LEU A 246 3.19 11.08 -28.48
C LEU A 246 1.76 10.87 -28.99
N ASP A 247 1.16 9.73 -28.68
CA ASP A 247 -0.26 9.42 -28.99
C ASP A 247 -1.22 10.08 -27.98
N GLU A 248 -0.74 10.34 -26.76
CA GLU A 248 -1.57 10.84 -25.67
C GLU A 248 -0.78 11.71 -24.68
N ILE A 249 -1.48 12.60 -24.02
CA ILE A 249 -0.92 13.48 -22.98
C ILE A 249 -1.84 13.44 -21.76
N GLN A 250 -1.24 13.28 -20.57
CA GLN A 250 -1.97 13.35 -19.32
C GLN A 250 -1.85 14.74 -18.71
N ALA A 251 -2.96 15.29 -18.20
CA ALA A 251 -3.01 16.57 -17.52
C ALA A 251 -3.36 16.38 -16.03
N ASP A 252 -2.49 16.89 -15.16
CA ASP A 252 -2.62 16.89 -13.70
C ASP A 252 -2.48 18.32 -13.18
N PHE A 253 -3.36 19.19 -13.61
CA PHE A 253 -3.40 20.54 -13.07
C PHE A 253 -4.02 20.44 -11.68
N LEU A 254 -3.19 20.58 -10.67
CA LEU A 254 -3.59 20.46 -9.27
C LEU A 254 -4.70 21.47 -8.93
N GLU A 255 -4.64 22.63 -9.52
CA GLU A 255 -5.75 23.57 -9.58
C GLU A 255 -6.52 23.34 -10.88
N VAL A 256 -7.82 23.14 -10.80
CA VAL A 256 -8.67 22.83 -11.99
C VAL A 256 -8.70 23.92 -13.04
N HIS A 257 -8.12 25.09 -12.75
CA HIS A 257 -8.01 26.20 -13.71
C HIS A 257 -7.15 25.80 -14.92
N GLY A 258 -7.66 26.07 -16.11
CA GLY A 258 -6.99 25.73 -17.37
C GLY A 258 -7.07 24.25 -17.76
N LEU A 259 -7.61 23.38 -16.93
CA LEU A 259 -7.68 21.94 -17.23
C LEU A 259 -8.57 21.64 -18.45
N ARG A 260 -9.69 22.37 -18.59
CA ARG A 260 -10.58 22.27 -19.76
C ARG A 260 -9.88 22.71 -21.04
N ASP A 261 -9.10 23.81 -20.96
CA ASP A 261 -8.35 24.33 -22.10
C ASP A 261 -7.22 23.38 -22.48
N ALA A 262 -6.58 22.73 -21.48
CA ALA A 262 -5.58 21.70 -21.72
C ALA A 262 -6.17 20.48 -22.47
N VAL A 263 -7.32 19.96 -22.02
CA VAL A 263 -8.01 18.86 -22.71
C VAL A 263 -8.32 19.23 -24.15
N LYS A 264 -8.91 20.41 -24.38
CA LYS A 264 -9.22 20.90 -25.71
C LYS A 264 -7.97 21.04 -26.58
N LYS A 265 -6.91 21.65 -26.06
CA LYS A 265 -5.63 21.81 -26.75
C LYS A 265 -5.01 20.47 -27.17
N ILE A 266 -5.02 19.48 -26.30
CA ILE A 266 -4.50 18.15 -26.60
C ILE A 266 -5.32 17.50 -27.72
N GLN A 267 -6.65 17.53 -27.62
CA GLN A 267 -7.56 16.92 -28.59
C GLN A 267 -7.50 17.63 -29.97
N GLU A 268 -7.29 18.95 -30.01
CA GLU A 268 -7.09 19.72 -31.25
C GLU A 268 -5.85 19.25 -32.03
N THR A 269 -4.85 18.65 -31.36
CA THR A 269 -3.66 18.06 -32.03
C THR A 269 -3.85 16.61 -32.46
N GLY A 270 -5.06 16.06 -32.32
CA GLY A 270 -5.36 14.68 -32.64
C GLY A 270 -4.89 13.65 -31.59
N LYS A 271 -4.35 14.11 -30.45
CA LYS A 271 -3.85 13.26 -29.36
C LYS A 271 -4.95 13.01 -28.33
N LYS A 272 -4.85 11.88 -27.60
CA LYS A 272 -5.77 11.57 -26.52
C LYS A 272 -5.46 12.40 -25.27
N ALA A 273 -6.48 13.03 -24.71
CA ALA A 273 -6.39 13.75 -23.46
C ALA A 273 -6.79 12.85 -22.28
N VAL A 274 -5.89 12.67 -21.32
CA VAL A 274 -6.15 11.93 -20.09
C VAL A 274 -6.07 12.89 -18.91
N VAL A 275 -7.04 12.86 -18.01
CA VAL A 275 -7.08 13.80 -16.89
C VAL A 275 -6.93 13.06 -15.57
N ALA A 276 -5.96 13.49 -14.75
CA ALA A 276 -5.75 12.96 -13.43
C ALA A 276 -6.75 13.53 -12.41
N THR A 277 -7.32 12.65 -11.58
CA THR A 277 -8.27 13.03 -10.53
C THR A 277 -7.57 13.24 -9.18
N PRO A 278 -8.22 13.90 -8.19
CA PRO A 278 -7.65 14.05 -6.86
C PRO A 278 -7.35 12.70 -6.19
N ARG A 279 -6.30 12.67 -5.37
CA ARG A 279 -5.93 11.50 -4.57
C ARG A 279 -6.92 11.19 -3.45
N VAL A 280 -7.56 12.21 -2.91
CA VAL A 280 -8.52 12.11 -1.81
C VAL A 280 -9.82 12.77 -2.25
N LEU A 281 -10.91 12.03 -2.16
CA LEU A 281 -12.27 12.54 -2.31
C LEU A 281 -12.95 12.41 -0.95
N LYS A 282 -13.39 13.53 -0.39
CA LYS A 282 -14.12 13.56 0.88
C LYS A 282 -15.61 13.31 0.66
N PRO A 283 -16.34 12.87 1.68
CA PRO A 283 -17.81 12.94 1.68
C PRO A 283 -18.24 14.37 1.32
N ASP A 284 -19.34 14.50 0.59
CA ASP A 284 -19.91 15.79 0.12
C ASP A 284 -19.12 16.54 -0.98
N GLU A 285 -18.00 15.97 -1.46
CA GLU A 285 -17.27 16.51 -2.62
C GLU A 285 -17.77 15.93 -3.96
N GLU A 286 -19.03 15.57 -4.07
CA GLU A 286 -19.63 14.97 -5.29
C GLU A 286 -19.54 15.89 -6.53
N LYS A 287 -19.48 17.18 -6.33
CA LYS A 287 -19.31 18.14 -7.44
C LYS A 287 -18.02 17.93 -8.22
N LEU A 288 -16.99 17.37 -7.57
CA LEU A 288 -15.69 17.14 -8.20
C LEU A 288 -15.76 16.08 -9.29
N TRP A 289 -16.36 14.91 -9.01
CA TRP A 289 -16.43 13.87 -10.04
C TRP A 289 -17.29 14.30 -11.24
N ARG A 290 -18.36 15.10 -11.01
CA ARG A 290 -19.16 15.68 -12.10
C ARG A 290 -18.34 16.64 -12.94
N PHE A 291 -17.50 17.44 -12.31
CA PHE A 291 -16.59 18.32 -13.03
C PHE A 291 -15.65 17.51 -13.95
N TYR A 292 -15.00 16.46 -13.44
CA TYR A 292 -14.09 15.62 -14.23
C TYR A 292 -14.81 14.95 -15.41
N LEU A 293 -16.01 14.44 -15.22
CA LEU A 293 -16.81 13.91 -16.34
C LEU A 293 -17.18 14.98 -17.37
N SER A 294 -17.41 16.23 -16.94
CA SER A 294 -17.76 17.34 -17.85
C SER A 294 -16.61 17.85 -18.71
N LEU A 295 -15.37 17.39 -18.47
CA LEU A 295 -14.20 17.78 -19.26
C LEU A 295 -14.16 17.11 -20.63
N ASN A 296 -14.94 16.06 -20.86
CA ASN A 296 -14.94 15.26 -22.10
C ASN A 296 -13.54 14.73 -22.47
N ALA A 297 -12.75 14.38 -21.47
CA ALA A 297 -11.46 13.73 -21.67
C ALA A 297 -11.64 12.30 -22.20
N ASP A 298 -10.66 11.78 -22.94
CA ASP A 298 -10.68 10.43 -23.50
C ASP A 298 -10.56 9.37 -22.40
N ALA A 299 -9.83 9.69 -21.32
CA ALA A 299 -9.74 8.85 -20.13
C ALA A 299 -9.55 9.67 -18.85
N LEU A 300 -9.88 9.05 -17.70
CA LEU A 300 -9.60 9.59 -16.37
C LEU A 300 -8.55 8.70 -15.67
N LEU A 301 -7.48 9.31 -15.19
CA LEU A 301 -6.47 8.69 -14.33
C LEU A 301 -6.93 8.80 -12.88
N VAL A 302 -7.54 7.73 -12.37
CA VAL A 302 -8.22 7.70 -11.08
C VAL A 302 -7.24 7.34 -9.96
N ARG A 303 -7.16 8.20 -8.95
CA ARG A 303 -6.21 8.12 -7.82
C ARG A 303 -6.82 7.66 -6.50
N SER A 304 -8.15 7.57 -6.43
CA SER A 304 -8.88 7.20 -5.21
C SER A 304 -9.76 5.99 -5.48
N ALA A 305 -9.67 4.95 -4.64
CA ALA A 305 -10.51 3.76 -4.76
C ALA A 305 -12.02 4.08 -4.58
N GLY A 306 -12.36 5.03 -3.71
CA GLY A 306 -13.74 5.48 -3.54
C GLY A 306 -14.30 6.17 -4.79
N LEU A 307 -13.50 7.02 -5.43
CA LEU A 307 -13.89 7.66 -6.70
C LEU A 307 -13.96 6.62 -7.83
N LEU A 308 -13.02 5.68 -7.88
CA LEU A 308 -13.02 4.60 -8.88
C LEU A 308 -14.32 3.80 -8.82
N ARG A 309 -14.71 3.36 -7.62
CA ARG A 309 -15.96 2.66 -7.41
C ARG A 309 -17.16 3.49 -7.88
N LYS A 310 -17.23 4.76 -7.49
CA LYS A 310 -18.34 5.65 -7.87
C LYS A 310 -18.44 5.85 -9.38
N LEU A 311 -17.30 6.07 -10.06
CA LEU A 311 -17.27 6.21 -11.53
C LEU A 311 -17.66 4.90 -12.22
N HIS A 312 -17.19 3.77 -11.72
CA HIS A 312 -17.54 2.46 -12.26
C HIS A 312 -19.05 2.17 -12.14
N GLU A 313 -19.67 2.45 -10.97
CA GLU A 313 -21.10 2.31 -10.77
C GLU A 313 -21.87 3.20 -11.75
N LEU A 314 -21.52 4.49 -11.87
CA LEU A 314 -22.18 5.42 -12.78
C LEU A 314 -22.08 5.01 -14.24
N ILE A 315 -20.91 4.57 -14.69
CA ILE A 315 -20.71 4.11 -16.07
C ILE A 315 -21.53 2.83 -16.32
N SER A 316 -21.58 1.90 -15.37
CA SER A 316 -22.35 0.68 -15.48
C SER A 316 -23.87 0.92 -15.53
N GLU A 317 -24.37 1.88 -14.73
CA GLU A 317 -25.78 2.25 -14.69
C GLU A 317 -26.25 2.95 -15.99
N HIS A 318 -25.36 3.62 -16.72
CA HIS A 318 -25.72 4.46 -17.86
C HIS A 318 -25.26 3.90 -19.23
N VAL A 319 -24.74 2.67 -19.26
CA VAL A 319 -24.32 2.02 -20.53
C VAL A 319 -25.46 1.98 -21.57
N GLU A 320 -26.71 1.88 -21.13
CA GLU A 320 -27.89 1.83 -22.00
C GLU A 320 -28.28 3.19 -22.60
N GLU A 321 -27.81 4.30 -22.03
CA GLU A 321 -28.17 5.65 -22.51
C GLU A 321 -27.35 6.17 -23.70
N GLY A 322 -26.40 5.38 -24.21
CA GLY A 322 -25.55 5.77 -25.33
C GLY A 322 -24.63 6.96 -25.07
N LYS A 323 -24.44 7.33 -23.80
CA LYS A 323 -23.49 8.37 -23.40
C LYS A 323 -22.06 7.85 -23.50
N ASN A 324 -21.19 8.68 -24.09
CA ASN A 324 -19.78 8.36 -24.17
C ASN A 324 -19.09 8.78 -22.87
N TYR A 325 -18.70 7.80 -22.04
CA TYR A 325 -17.96 8.05 -20.82
C TYR A 325 -16.46 7.89 -21.04
N PRO A 326 -15.61 8.66 -20.31
CA PRO A 326 -14.17 8.50 -20.39
C PRO A 326 -13.75 7.10 -19.91
N ARG A 327 -12.71 6.53 -20.51
CA ARG A 327 -12.12 5.29 -20.03
C ARG A 327 -11.48 5.49 -18.67
N LEU A 328 -11.48 4.47 -17.83
CA LEU A 328 -10.89 4.54 -16.50
C LEU A 328 -9.48 3.93 -16.52
N ARG A 329 -8.53 4.64 -15.91
CA ARG A 329 -7.16 4.20 -15.65
C ARG A 329 -6.86 4.33 -14.17
N GLY A 330 -6.12 3.40 -13.61
CA GLY A 330 -5.72 3.45 -12.21
C GLY A 330 -4.33 4.05 -12.03
N ASP A 331 -4.14 4.88 -11.01
CA ASP A 331 -2.84 5.47 -10.68
C ASP A 331 -2.17 4.75 -9.50
N PHE A 332 -0.87 5.01 -9.29
CA PHE A 332 -0.03 4.41 -8.25
C PHE A 332 -0.64 4.42 -6.85
N SER A 333 -1.47 5.42 -6.54
CA SER A 333 -2.13 5.59 -5.24
C SER A 333 -3.26 4.57 -4.97
N LEU A 334 -3.64 3.77 -5.95
CA LEU A 334 -4.48 2.57 -5.74
C LEU A 334 -3.71 1.41 -5.10
N ASN A 335 -2.38 1.55 -4.94
CA ASN A 335 -1.50 0.60 -4.28
C ASN A 335 -1.50 -0.82 -4.90
N ALA A 336 -1.52 -0.90 -6.24
CA ALA A 336 -1.36 -2.16 -6.95
C ALA A 336 0.09 -2.67 -6.79
N ALA A 337 0.31 -3.59 -5.84
CA ALA A 337 1.63 -4.06 -5.42
C ALA A 337 1.86 -5.57 -5.62
N ASN A 338 0.85 -6.31 -6.01
CA ASN A 338 0.91 -7.76 -6.23
C ASN A 338 -0.09 -8.18 -7.30
N VAL A 339 0.04 -9.40 -7.79
CA VAL A 339 -0.78 -9.95 -8.88
C VAL A 339 -2.27 -9.89 -8.55
N LEU A 340 -2.68 -10.29 -7.34
CA LEU A 340 -4.09 -10.34 -6.95
C LEU A 340 -4.73 -8.95 -6.96
N THR A 341 -4.09 -7.96 -6.33
CA THR A 341 -4.58 -6.58 -6.32
C THR A 341 -4.63 -6.00 -7.74
N THR A 342 -3.59 -6.25 -8.54
CA THR A 342 -3.50 -5.77 -9.93
C THR A 342 -4.62 -6.37 -10.78
N SER A 343 -4.83 -7.69 -10.71
CA SER A 343 -5.91 -8.38 -11.42
C SER A 343 -7.28 -7.88 -10.99
N THR A 344 -7.50 -7.72 -9.68
CA THR A 344 -8.77 -7.20 -9.15
C THR A 344 -9.11 -5.82 -9.72
N PHE A 345 -8.14 -4.90 -9.74
CA PHE A 345 -8.39 -3.57 -10.31
C PHE A 345 -8.65 -3.62 -11.82
N LEU A 346 -7.84 -4.36 -12.57
CA LEU A 346 -7.99 -4.47 -14.02
C LEU A 346 -9.32 -5.11 -14.44
N GLU A 347 -9.74 -6.17 -13.74
CA GLU A 347 -10.93 -6.95 -14.07
C GLU A 347 -12.21 -6.34 -13.50
N THR A 348 -12.26 -6.11 -12.18
CA THR A 348 -13.48 -5.65 -11.51
C THR A 348 -13.91 -4.27 -11.97
N PHE A 349 -12.94 -3.37 -12.22
CA PHE A 349 -13.23 -2.01 -12.65
C PHE A 349 -13.03 -1.78 -14.15
N ASN A 350 -12.70 -2.83 -14.91
CA ASN A 350 -12.43 -2.77 -16.36
C ASN A 350 -11.48 -1.62 -16.72
N LEU A 351 -10.34 -1.54 -16.03
CA LEU A 351 -9.38 -0.48 -16.27
C LEU A 351 -8.67 -0.66 -17.62
N GLU A 352 -8.54 0.44 -18.36
CA GLU A 352 -7.75 0.47 -19.60
C GLU A 352 -6.26 0.33 -19.33
N ARG A 353 -5.76 0.96 -18.25
CA ARG A 353 -4.38 0.88 -17.74
C ARG A 353 -4.35 0.99 -16.23
N LEU A 354 -3.26 0.49 -15.63
CA LEU A 354 -3.01 0.56 -14.20
C LEU A 354 -1.54 0.82 -13.92
N ALA A 355 -1.23 1.93 -13.27
CA ALA A 355 0.10 2.21 -12.76
C ALA A 355 0.35 1.44 -11.47
N LEU A 356 1.52 0.79 -11.38
CA LEU A 356 1.93 0.07 -10.17
C LEU A 356 2.38 1.05 -9.07
N THR A 357 2.32 0.59 -7.81
CA THR A 357 2.78 1.40 -6.67
C THR A 357 4.27 1.73 -6.74
N HIS A 358 4.67 2.88 -6.22
CA HIS A 358 6.07 3.31 -6.10
C HIS A 358 6.92 2.45 -5.16
N ASP A 359 6.31 1.56 -4.37
CA ASP A 359 7.01 0.74 -3.38
C ASP A 359 7.71 -0.49 -3.99
N LEU A 360 7.40 -0.83 -5.24
CA LEU A 360 8.00 -1.96 -5.94
C LEU A 360 9.38 -1.61 -6.50
N ASN A 361 10.36 -2.51 -6.31
CA ASN A 361 11.63 -2.41 -7.01
C ASN A 361 11.55 -2.99 -8.44
N ALA A 362 12.58 -2.71 -9.25
CA ALA A 362 12.58 -3.08 -10.67
C ALA A 362 12.35 -4.58 -10.92
N ARG A 363 12.92 -5.45 -10.08
CA ARG A 363 12.74 -6.91 -10.16
C ARG A 363 11.32 -7.33 -9.78
N GLN A 364 10.74 -6.73 -8.75
CA GLN A 364 9.36 -7.01 -8.34
C GLN A 364 8.36 -6.59 -9.41
N ILE A 365 8.54 -5.43 -10.05
CA ILE A 365 7.73 -4.98 -11.20
C ILE A 365 7.79 -6.00 -12.33
N ARG A 366 8.99 -6.39 -12.75
CA ARG A 366 9.19 -7.40 -13.80
C ARG A 366 8.49 -8.72 -13.46
N ASN A 367 8.72 -9.24 -12.26
CA ASN A 367 8.15 -10.51 -11.83
C ASN A 367 6.62 -10.45 -11.73
N LEU A 368 6.05 -9.33 -11.26
CA LEU A 368 4.61 -9.11 -11.22
C LEU A 368 4.03 -9.12 -12.63
N ALA A 369 4.62 -8.38 -13.56
CA ALA A 369 4.14 -8.32 -14.95
C ALA A 369 4.24 -9.67 -15.65
N SER A 370 5.34 -10.41 -15.45
CA SER A 370 5.53 -11.75 -16.05
C SER A 370 4.59 -12.80 -15.47
N ALA A 371 4.05 -12.59 -14.27
CA ALA A 371 3.08 -13.49 -13.64
C ALA A 371 1.63 -13.21 -14.05
N LEU A 372 1.38 -12.13 -14.80
CA LEU A 372 0.07 -11.79 -15.33
C LEU A 372 -0.10 -12.36 -16.76
N PRO A 373 -1.34 -12.69 -17.17
CA PRO A 373 -1.64 -12.96 -18.58
C PRO A 373 -1.24 -11.76 -19.46
N GLU A 374 -0.89 -11.99 -20.71
CA GLU A 374 -0.47 -10.96 -21.66
C GLU A 374 -1.51 -9.83 -21.78
N THR A 375 -2.80 -10.17 -21.79
CA THR A 375 -3.91 -9.20 -21.82
C THR A 375 -3.96 -8.27 -20.61
N ALA A 376 -3.43 -8.70 -19.47
CA ALA A 376 -3.35 -7.88 -18.25
C ALA A 376 -1.99 -7.17 -18.14
N SER A 377 -0.88 -7.84 -18.46
CA SER A 377 0.45 -7.25 -18.44
C SER A 377 0.57 -6.08 -19.44
N SER A 378 -0.08 -6.17 -20.60
CA SER A 378 -0.16 -5.07 -21.58
C SER A 378 -0.88 -3.82 -21.07
N LYS A 379 -1.69 -3.94 -20.01
CA LYS A 379 -2.37 -2.81 -19.35
C LYS A 379 -1.56 -2.19 -18.22
N ILE A 380 -0.41 -2.77 -17.86
CA ILE A 380 0.48 -2.19 -16.84
C ILE A 380 1.15 -0.94 -17.39
N GLU A 381 1.16 0.11 -16.58
CA GLU A 381 1.89 1.35 -16.82
C GLU A 381 2.99 1.52 -15.78
N ILE A 382 4.21 1.85 -16.21
CA ILE A 382 5.32 2.16 -15.32
C ILE A 382 5.57 3.66 -15.30
N ILE A 383 5.58 4.26 -14.10
CA ILE A 383 5.99 5.64 -13.92
C ILE A 383 7.52 5.67 -13.98
N LEU A 384 8.02 5.86 -15.21
CA LEU A 384 9.43 5.72 -15.55
C LEU A 384 10.31 6.85 -15.02
N HIS A 385 9.72 8.06 -14.90
CA HIS A 385 10.36 9.25 -14.36
C HIS A 385 9.38 10.06 -13.53
N CYS A 386 9.73 10.35 -12.28
CA CYS A 386 8.93 11.22 -11.43
C CYS A 386 9.73 11.77 -10.24
N HIS A 387 9.38 12.95 -9.78
CA HIS A 387 9.71 13.37 -8.43
C HIS A 387 8.73 12.71 -7.46
N LEU A 388 9.20 11.76 -6.66
CA LEU A 388 8.30 11.01 -5.75
C LEU A 388 7.57 11.96 -4.78
N PRO A 389 6.26 11.84 -4.61
CA PRO A 389 5.53 12.58 -3.58
C PRO A 389 5.92 12.04 -2.19
N ILE A 390 6.66 12.85 -1.42
CA ILE A 390 7.13 12.49 -0.07
C ILE A 390 6.02 12.64 0.94
N PHE A 391 5.28 13.76 0.86
CA PHE A 391 4.16 14.09 1.73
C PHE A 391 2.97 14.54 0.91
N HIS A 392 1.78 14.15 1.38
CA HIS A 392 0.50 14.69 0.93
C HIS A 392 -0.31 15.05 2.18
N THR A 393 -0.57 16.34 2.38
CA THR A 393 -1.12 16.85 3.63
C THR A 393 -2.34 17.75 3.40
N GLU A 394 -3.29 17.68 4.31
CA GLU A 394 -4.45 18.59 4.38
C GLU A 394 -4.08 20.02 4.81
N HIS A 395 -2.84 20.24 5.26
CA HIS A 395 -2.36 21.55 5.70
C HIS A 395 -1.76 22.33 4.53
N CYS A 396 -2.29 23.52 4.28
CA CYS A 396 -1.79 24.40 3.23
C CYS A 396 -0.68 25.31 3.77
N VAL A 397 0.57 25.06 3.31
CA VAL A 397 1.72 25.90 3.70
C VAL A 397 1.63 27.30 3.12
N PHE A 398 1.07 27.46 1.93
CA PHE A 398 0.88 28.76 1.28
C PHE A 398 -0.06 29.64 2.10
N CYS A 399 -1.23 29.15 2.44
CA CYS A 399 -2.17 29.85 3.30
C CYS A 399 -1.54 30.19 4.65
N ARG A 400 -0.81 29.24 5.24
CA ARG A 400 -0.23 29.38 6.58
C ARG A 400 0.89 30.42 6.67
N PHE A 401 1.74 30.52 5.64
CA PHE A 401 2.96 31.32 5.70
C PHE A 401 2.95 32.57 4.80
N LEU A 402 2.07 32.60 3.80
CA LEU A 402 2.01 33.66 2.81
C LEU A 402 0.68 34.42 2.81
N SER A 403 -0.18 34.21 3.82
CA SER A 403 -1.49 34.83 3.94
C SER A 403 -1.85 35.08 5.39
N ASP A 404 -2.68 36.06 5.65
CA ASP A 404 -3.33 36.32 6.95
C ASP A 404 -4.65 35.54 7.09
N GLY A 405 -5.12 34.90 6.01
CA GLY A 405 -6.33 34.08 5.99
C GLY A 405 -6.15 32.72 6.64
N ASN A 406 -7.28 32.01 6.85
CA ASN A 406 -7.30 30.70 7.50
C ASN A 406 -7.83 29.57 6.59
N SER A 407 -8.37 29.91 5.43
CA SER A 407 -8.99 28.97 4.50
C SER A 407 -8.92 29.48 3.06
N TYR A 408 -9.31 28.64 2.11
CA TYR A 408 -9.39 29.01 0.68
C TYR A 408 -10.32 30.22 0.41
N LYS A 409 -11.22 30.56 1.34
CA LYS A 409 -12.18 31.66 1.17
C LYS A 409 -11.56 33.04 1.44
N ASP A 410 -10.48 33.08 2.22
CA ASP A 410 -9.90 34.31 2.75
C ASP A 410 -8.37 34.40 2.62
N CYS A 411 -7.71 33.36 2.10
CA CYS A 411 -6.26 33.36 1.96
C CYS A 411 -5.72 34.16 0.77
N GLY A 412 -6.56 34.57 -0.19
CA GLY A 412 -6.12 35.30 -1.38
C GLY A 412 -5.29 34.48 -2.37
N HIS A 413 -5.31 33.15 -2.25
CA HIS A 413 -4.69 32.18 -3.17
C HIS A 413 -3.19 32.40 -3.47
N PRO A 414 -2.33 32.57 -2.46
CA PRO A 414 -0.90 32.81 -2.70
C PRO A 414 -0.20 31.65 -3.41
N CYS A 415 -0.79 30.46 -3.44
CA CYS A 415 -0.30 29.30 -4.17
C CYS A 415 -0.30 29.48 -5.69
N GLU A 416 -1.13 30.37 -6.24
CA GLU A 416 -1.22 30.64 -7.68
C GLU A 416 -0.04 31.50 -8.20
N THR A 417 0.57 32.30 -7.31
CA THR A 417 1.58 33.28 -7.69
C THR A 417 2.95 33.07 -7.07
N ASN A 418 3.05 32.16 -6.10
CA ASN A 418 4.29 31.90 -5.37
C ASN A 418 4.73 30.45 -5.45
N ASP A 419 6.03 30.25 -5.61
CA ASP A 419 6.67 28.96 -5.42
C ASP A 419 7.05 28.73 -3.95
N ALA A 420 6.72 27.58 -3.43
CA ALA A 420 7.18 27.15 -2.12
C ALA A 420 8.08 25.92 -2.24
N ARG A 421 9.19 25.94 -1.50
CA ARG A 421 10.11 24.80 -1.43
C ARG A 421 10.49 24.53 0.02
N LEU A 422 10.55 23.26 0.37
CA LEU A 422 11.03 22.82 1.66
C LEU A 422 12.50 22.42 1.52
N ARG A 423 13.39 23.11 2.23
CA ARG A 423 14.82 22.76 2.23
C ARG A 423 15.14 21.75 3.31
N ASP A 424 15.71 20.62 2.92
CA ASP A 424 16.14 19.58 3.84
C ASP A 424 17.50 19.91 4.52
N SER A 425 17.93 19.06 5.44
CA SER A 425 19.20 19.22 6.16
C SER A 425 20.44 19.08 5.27
N ASN A 426 20.28 18.54 4.06
CA ASN A 426 21.35 18.36 3.07
C ASN A 426 21.40 19.52 2.07
N GLY A 427 20.50 20.49 2.21
CA GLY A 427 20.39 21.66 1.35
C GLY A 427 19.61 21.44 0.05
N LYS A 428 18.87 20.32 -0.08
CA LYS A 428 18.02 20.07 -1.23
C LYS A 428 16.66 20.73 -1.09
N ASP A 429 16.16 21.28 -2.17
CA ASP A 429 14.93 22.04 -2.24
C ASP A 429 13.79 21.18 -2.83
N HIS A 430 12.88 20.74 -1.96
CA HIS A 430 11.71 19.95 -2.30
C HIS A 430 10.55 20.86 -2.70
N LEU A 431 10.07 20.73 -3.94
CA LEU A 431 8.96 21.54 -4.44
C LEU A 431 7.66 21.19 -3.70
N VAL A 432 6.89 22.22 -3.34
CA VAL A 432 5.57 22.08 -2.74
C VAL A 432 4.53 22.60 -3.72
N LEU A 433 3.53 21.78 -4.03
CA LEU A 433 2.40 22.19 -4.87
C LEU A 433 1.10 22.03 -4.08
N ALA A 434 0.21 23.00 -4.22
CA ALA A 434 -1.14 22.93 -3.66
C ALA A 434 -2.10 22.32 -4.70
N ASP A 435 -3.09 21.56 -4.24
CA ASP A 435 -4.20 21.09 -5.05
C ASP A 435 -5.47 21.93 -4.80
N MET A 436 -6.51 21.69 -5.62
CA MET A 436 -7.81 22.35 -5.53
C MET A 436 -8.52 22.18 -4.17
N GLY A 437 -8.14 21.17 -3.39
CA GLY A 437 -8.64 20.96 -2.03
C GLY A 437 -7.77 21.64 -0.97
N CYS A 438 -6.86 22.53 -1.37
CA CYS A 438 -5.85 23.16 -0.51
C CYS A 438 -4.92 22.16 0.19
N ARG A 439 -4.84 20.94 -0.33
CA ARG A 439 -3.87 19.95 0.11
C ARG A 439 -2.53 20.24 -0.52
N ASN A 440 -1.47 20.02 0.22
CA ASN A 440 -0.14 20.24 -0.31
C ASN A 440 0.60 18.91 -0.53
N THR A 441 1.20 18.77 -1.70
CA THR A 441 2.11 17.67 -2.01
C THR A 441 3.53 18.19 -2.02
N VAL A 442 4.41 17.58 -1.24
CA VAL A 442 5.84 17.83 -1.27
C VAL A 442 6.50 16.78 -2.13
N PHE A 443 7.18 17.22 -3.18
CA PHE A 443 7.88 16.33 -4.12
C PHE A 443 9.35 16.21 -3.76
N ASN A 444 9.94 15.02 -3.95
CA ASN A 444 11.37 14.86 -3.75
C ASN A 444 12.15 15.76 -4.71
N ALA A 445 13.22 16.38 -4.22
CA ALA A 445 14.08 17.27 -5.02
C ALA A 445 14.74 16.53 -6.18
N GLU A 446 15.19 15.29 -5.97
CA GLU A 446 15.72 14.43 -7.03
C GLU A 446 14.60 13.62 -7.66
N ALA A 447 14.57 13.56 -8.99
CA ALA A 447 13.67 12.66 -9.69
C ALA A 447 14.12 11.20 -9.52
N GLN A 448 13.16 10.28 -9.43
CA GLN A 448 13.39 8.86 -9.60
C GLN A 448 13.36 8.52 -11.09
N SER A 449 14.31 7.73 -11.58
CA SER A 449 14.36 7.26 -12.97
C SER A 449 14.53 5.75 -13.05
N GLY A 450 13.69 5.11 -13.85
CA GLY A 450 13.76 3.70 -14.19
C GLY A 450 14.56 3.41 -15.47
N ALA A 451 15.25 4.38 -16.05
CA ALA A 451 15.96 4.24 -17.32
C ALA A 451 16.89 3.02 -17.38
N MET A 452 17.52 2.65 -16.26
CA MET A 452 18.41 1.49 -16.16
C MET A 452 17.71 0.13 -16.32
N PHE A 453 16.37 0.08 -16.20
CA PHE A 453 15.62 -1.17 -16.14
C PHE A 453 14.64 -1.36 -17.30
N VAL A 454 14.55 -0.39 -18.20
CA VAL A 454 13.58 -0.37 -19.31
C VAL A 454 13.66 -1.65 -20.16
N GLN A 455 14.87 -2.09 -20.51
CA GLN A 455 15.06 -3.26 -21.34
C GLN A 455 14.56 -4.55 -20.68
N ASP A 456 14.76 -4.71 -19.38
CA ASP A 456 14.23 -5.85 -18.63
C ASP A 456 12.70 -5.85 -18.60
N TRP A 457 12.10 -4.67 -18.44
CA TRP A 457 10.64 -4.54 -18.43
C TRP A 457 10.00 -4.78 -19.79
N ILE A 458 10.64 -4.35 -20.88
CA ILE A 458 10.18 -4.60 -22.23
C ILE A 458 10.32 -6.08 -22.59
N ASN A 459 11.52 -6.64 -22.40
CA ASN A 459 11.87 -7.96 -22.95
C ASN A 459 11.36 -9.12 -22.09
N ILE A 460 11.33 -8.95 -20.75
CA ILE A 460 10.96 -10.01 -19.81
C ILE A 460 9.55 -9.77 -19.26
N GLY A 461 9.23 -8.53 -18.89
CA GLY A 461 7.94 -8.15 -18.29
C GLY A 461 6.83 -7.93 -19.31
N ASN A 462 7.15 -7.85 -20.59
CA ASN A 462 6.20 -7.50 -21.66
C ASN A 462 5.41 -6.19 -21.40
N ILE A 463 6.04 -5.21 -20.74
CA ILE A 463 5.43 -3.93 -20.42
C ILE A 463 5.66 -2.97 -21.58
N ARG A 464 4.61 -2.28 -22.01
CA ARG A 464 4.64 -1.38 -23.17
C ARG A 464 4.26 0.05 -22.84
N ASN A 465 3.68 0.35 -21.67
CA ASN A 465 3.23 1.70 -21.32
C ASN A 465 4.15 2.32 -20.27
N TYR A 466 4.74 3.46 -20.63
CA TYR A 466 5.69 4.18 -19.81
C TYR A 466 5.25 5.63 -19.64
N ARG A 467 5.15 6.08 -18.39
CA ARG A 467 4.78 7.45 -18.05
C ARG A 467 5.97 8.22 -17.49
N ILE A 468 6.12 9.47 -17.93
CA ILE A 468 7.01 10.44 -17.29
C ILE A 468 6.19 11.57 -16.69
N GLU A 469 6.50 11.98 -15.46
CA GLU A 469 5.81 13.04 -14.75
C GLU A 469 6.64 14.32 -14.74
N LEU A 470 6.13 15.36 -15.35
CA LEU A 470 6.77 16.66 -15.46
C LEU A 470 6.38 17.52 -14.24
N VAL A 471 7.23 17.54 -13.21
CA VAL A 471 6.93 18.22 -11.94
C VAL A 471 7.54 19.62 -11.87
N ASP A 472 8.84 19.72 -12.12
CA ASP A 472 9.64 20.93 -11.90
C ASP A 472 10.49 21.27 -13.12
N THR A 473 9.89 21.19 -14.31
CA THR A 473 10.57 21.40 -15.60
C THR A 473 9.95 22.58 -16.35
N ASN A 474 10.80 23.38 -17.00
CA ASN A 474 10.41 24.34 -18.00
C ASN A 474 10.34 23.68 -19.39
N LYS A 475 10.03 24.47 -20.43
CA LYS A 475 9.92 24.00 -21.81
C LYS A 475 11.18 23.23 -22.29
N ASN A 476 12.38 23.79 -22.07
CA ASN A 476 13.61 23.20 -22.59
C ASN A 476 13.91 21.86 -21.90
N GLU A 477 13.77 21.81 -20.58
CA GLU A 477 14.01 20.58 -19.82
C GLU A 477 12.94 19.50 -20.13
N THR A 478 11.71 19.92 -20.42
CA THR A 478 10.64 19.03 -20.90
C THR A 478 11.03 18.37 -22.23
N ILE A 479 11.54 19.14 -23.18
CA ILE A 479 12.05 18.63 -24.47
C ILE A 479 13.15 17.60 -24.25
N VAL A 480 14.16 17.92 -23.42
CA VAL A 480 15.27 17.02 -23.11
C VAL A 480 14.77 15.71 -22.50
N LEU A 481 13.82 15.75 -21.59
CA LEU A 481 13.24 14.54 -20.99
C LEU A 481 12.51 13.69 -22.03
N LEU A 482 11.65 14.29 -22.84
CA LEU A 482 10.87 13.59 -23.87
C LEU A 482 11.78 12.90 -24.88
N GLU A 483 12.74 13.62 -25.46
CA GLU A 483 13.67 13.07 -26.45
C GLU A 483 14.57 11.98 -25.87
N THR A 484 15.02 12.15 -24.62
CA THR A 484 15.90 11.15 -23.97
C THR A 484 15.14 9.83 -23.74
N TYR A 485 13.90 9.92 -23.27
CA TYR A 485 13.12 8.70 -23.03
C TYR A 485 12.59 8.07 -24.32
N ASP A 486 12.24 8.85 -25.32
CA ASP A 486 11.87 8.35 -26.64
C ASP A 486 13.02 7.56 -27.27
N LYS A 487 14.21 8.13 -27.35
CA LYS A 487 15.42 7.45 -27.84
C LYS A 487 15.76 6.19 -27.05
N LEU A 488 15.56 6.20 -25.72
CA LEU A 488 15.78 5.02 -24.88
C LEU A 488 14.77 3.91 -25.17
N LEU A 489 13.50 4.23 -25.32
CA LEU A 489 12.44 3.27 -25.59
C LEU A 489 12.58 2.65 -26.98
N ASN A 490 13.03 3.44 -27.95
CA ASN A 490 13.31 2.99 -29.33
C ASN A 490 14.67 2.25 -29.46
N GLY A 491 15.46 2.18 -28.37
CA GLY A 491 16.75 1.50 -28.37
C GLY A 491 17.88 2.25 -29.08
N GLU A 492 17.68 3.55 -29.36
CA GLU A 492 18.67 4.39 -30.03
C GLU A 492 19.85 4.80 -29.12
N ILE A 493 19.61 4.82 -27.81
CA ILE A 493 20.64 5.08 -26.79
C ILE A 493 20.64 4.01 -25.72
N SER A 494 21.80 3.78 -25.10
CA SER A 494 21.89 2.81 -24.01
C SER A 494 21.19 3.33 -22.74
N SER A 495 20.75 2.39 -21.89
CA SER A 495 20.19 2.72 -20.56
C SER A 495 21.15 3.57 -19.72
N ARG A 496 22.45 3.36 -19.86
CA ARG A 496 23.48 4.11 -19.15
C ARG A 496 23.60 5.55 -19.66
N ASP A 497 23.66 5.73 -20.98
CA ASP A 497 23.76 7.06 -21.59
C ASP A 497 22.49 7.88 -21.28
N ALA A 498 21.30 7.27 -21.38
CA ALA A 498 20.06 7.91 -20.98
C ALA A 498 20.09 8.36 -19.52
N TYR A 499 20.50 7.47 -18.60
CA TYR A 499 20.57 7.79 -17.18
C TYR A 499 21.56 8.93 -16.88
N ASP A 500 22.73 8.94 -17.52
CA ASP A 500 23.75 9.97 -17.37
C ASP A 500 23.30 11.33 -17.96
N ALA A 501 22.47 11.34 -19.02
CA ALA A 501 21.82 12.54 -19.54
C ALA A 501 20.76 13.09 -18.57
N LEU A 502 19.88 12.21 -18.06
CA LEU A 502 18.81 12.58 -17.14
C LEU A 502 19.33 13.18 -15.82
N ARG A 503 20.49 12.76 -15.35
CA ARG A 503 21.12 13.34 -14.15
C ARG A 503 21.53 14.81 -14.30
N LYS A 504 21.60 15.33 -15.53
CA LYS A 504 21.99 16.71 -15.85
C LYS A 504 20.80 17.63 -16.08
N VAL A 505 19.59 17.08 -16.13
CA VAL A 505 18.36 17.85 -16.30
C VAL A 505 18.20 18.82 -15.14
N LYS A 506 17.83 20.06 -15.46
CA LYS A 506 17.67 21.14 -14.50
C LYS A 506 16.22 21.25 -14.05
N ASP A 507 16.02 21.83 -12.88
CA ASP A 507 14.69 22.31 -12.46
C ASP A 507 14.31 23.60 -13.22
N LYS A 508 13.07 24.08 -13.05
CA LYS A 508 12.59 25.31 -13.69
C LYS A 508 13.41 26.56 -13.31
N ASN A 509 14.17 26.52 -12.22
CA ASN A 509 15.05 27.59 -11.77
C ASN A 509 16.49 27.47 -12.29
N GLY A 510 16.76 26.45 -13.11
CA GLY A 510 18.07 26.22 -13.72
C GLY A 510 19.07 25.45 -12.84
N ASN A 511 18.64 24.92 -11.68
CA ASN A 511 19.50 24.15 -10.80
C ASN A 511 19.46 22.66 -11.16
N VAL A 512 20.61 22.01 -11.19
CA VAL A 512 20.71 20.56 -11.39
C VAL A 512 20.38 19.86 -10.06
N GLN A 513 19.17 19.35 -9.95
CA GLN A 513 18.75 18.55 -8.78
C GLN A 513 19.23 17.10 -8.90
N GLY A 514 19.45 16.61 -10.11
CA GLY A 514 19.84 15.25 -10.41
C GLY A 514 18.67 14.27 -10.46
N CYS A 515 19.00 13.03 -10.79
CA CYS A 515 18.06 11.92 -10.66
C CYS A 515 18.75 10.72 -10.00
N ASN A 516 17.97 9.85 -9.40
CA ASN A 516 18.43 8.61 -8.78
C ASN A 516 17.51 7.42 -9.16
N ILE A 517 17.93 6.21 -8.80
CA ILE A 517 17.17 4.99 -9.08
C ILE A 517 15.96 4.86 -8.11
N GLY A 518 16.02 5.49 -6.95
CA GLY A 518 14.96 5.52 -5.95
C GLY A 518 14.50 4.14 -5.50
N SER A 519 13.19 3.92 -5.49
CA SER A 519 12.57 2.65 -5.09
C SER A 519 12.85 1.50 -6.05
N PHE A 520 13.23 1.77 -7.31
CA PHE A 520 13.60 0.73 -8.28
C PHE A 520 14.86 -0.05 -7.91
N ALA A 521 15.67 0.46 -6.96
CA ALA A 521 16.89 -0.21 -6.53
C ALA A 521 16.62 -1.62 -6.02
N VAL A 522 17.22 -2.61 -6.67
CA VAL A 522 17.20 -4.00 -6.20
C VAL A 522 18.23 -4.12 -5.09
N ARG A 523 17.79 -4.19 -3.86
CA ARG A 523 18.68 -4.50 -2.73
C ARG A 523 18.92 -5.99 -2.73
N GLU A 524 20.18 -6.42 -2.80
CA GLU A 524 20.52 -7.80 -2.49
C GLU A 524 20.11 -8.09 -1.03
N GLU A 525 19.31 -9.11 -0.81
CA GLU A 525 19.04 -9.62 0.52
C GLU A 525 20.38 -10.09 1.11
N LYS A 526 20.95 -9.27 1.99
CA LYS A 526 22.07 -9.73 2.80
C LYS A 526 21.56 -10.90 3.62
N SER A 527 22.13 -12.08 3.43
CA SER A 527 21.83 -13.26 4.24
C SER A 527 21.84 -12.85 5.73
N ARG A 528 21.01 -13.48 6.56
CA ARG A 528 20.98 -13.22 8.03
C ARG A 528 22.38 -13.23 8.66
N ASP A 529 23.31 -14.01 8.11
CA ASP A 529 24.72 -14.06 8.50
C ASP A 529 25.52 -12.82 8.08
N GLY A 530 25.21 -12.23 6.93
CA GLY A 530 25.78 -10.96 6.49
C GLY A 530 25.32 -9.78 7.37
N MET A 531 24.07 -9.77 7.82
CA MET A 531 23.55 -8.77 8.78
C MET A 531 24.22 -8.88 10.16
N LYS A 532 24.45 -10.11 10.65
CA LYS A 532 25.18 -10.35 11.91
C LYS A 532 26.64 -9.89 11.83
N LYS A 533 27.33 -10.17 10.71
CA LYS A 533 28.71 -9.69 10.46
C LYS A 533 28.77 -8.17 10.40
N THR A 534 27.86 -7.51 9.70
CA THR A 534 27.81 -6.05 9.59
C THR A 534 27.53 -5.38 10.95
N ALA A 535 26.65 -5.95 11.77
CA ALA A 535 26.39 -5.48 13.14
C ALA A 535 27.61 -5.64 14.06
N ALA A 536 28.35 -6.73 13.90
CA ALA A 536 29.61 -6.96 14.63
C ALA A 536 30.70 -5.97 14.21
N GLU A 537 30.85 -5.70 12.92
CA GLU A 537 31.78 -4.69 12.39
C GLU A 537 31.45 -3.28 12.85
N ILE A 538 30.17 -2.90 12.89
CA ILE A 538 29.72 -1.61 13.43
C ILE A 538 30.05 -1.51 14.92
N LYS A 539 29.84 -2.60 15.68
CA LYS A 539 30.18 -2.69 17.10
C LYS A 539 31.68 -2.57 17.33
N MET A 540 32.50 -3.23 16.49
CA MET A 540 33.98 -3.11 16.53
C MET A 540 34.47 -1.71 16.15
N LYS A 541 33.89 -1.08 15.11
CA LYS A 541 34.22 0.30 14.73
C LYS A 541 33.87 1.31 15.82
N LYS A 542 32.70 1.14 16.50
CA LYS A 542 32.32 1.97 17.66
C LYS A 542 33.26 1.76 18.86
N ALA A 543 33.69 0.52 19.13
CA ALA A 543 34.63 0.21 20.21
C ALA A 543 36.04 0.77 19.93
N LYS A 544 36.53 0.70 18.67
CA LYS A 544 37.81 1.34 18.27
C LYS A 544 37.77 2.87 18.36
N LYS A 545 36.62 3.51 18.04
CA LYS A 545 36.42 4.95 18.16
C LYS A 545 36.33 5.41 19.62
N ALA A 546 35.78 4.58 20.51
CA ALA A 546 35.74 4.84 21.95
C ALA A 546 37.14 4.72 22.61
N LYS A 547 37.97 3.78 22.18
CA LYS A 547 39.36 3.63 22.68
C LYS A 547 40.27 4.78 22.25
N LYS A 548 40.03 5.40 21.08
CA LYS A 548 40.78 6.58 20.62
C LYS A 548 40.42 7.91 21.32
N LYS A 549 39.33 7.95 22.09
CA LYS A 549 38.85 9.15 22.80
C LYS A 549 39.21 9.20 24.28
N LYS A 550 40.05 8.30 24.80
CA LYS A 550 40.60 8.47 26.16
C LYS A 550 41.73 9.47 26.10
N PRO A 551 41.66 10.60 26.82
CA PRO A 551 42.76 11.53 26.89
C PRO A 551 43.93 10.86 27.64
N SER A 552 45.12 11.00 27.10
CA SER A 552 46.34 10.69 27.83
C SER A 552 46.49 11.69 28.98
N VAL A 553 46.32 11.23 30.18
CA VAL A 553 46.73 12.00 31.37
C VAL A 553 48.25 11.83 31.43
N SER A 554 49.00 12.87 31.06
CA SER A 554 50.40 13.01 31.38
C SER A 554 50.54 13.49 32.82
N MET A 555 51.28 12.74 33.65
CA MET A 555 51.84 13.23 34.90
C MET A 555 52.82 14.33 34.64
#